data_e83adf71dbfc4f04dfe28b3541478419
#
_entry.id   e83adf71dbfc4f04dfe28b3541478419
#
_cell.length_a   1.000
_cell.length_b   1.000
_cell.length_c   1.000
_cell.angle_alpha   90.00
_cell.angle_beta   90.00
_cell.angle_gamma   90.00
#
_symmetry.space_group_name_H-M   'P 1'
#
loop_
_entity.id
_entity.type
_entity.pdbx_description
1 polymer ?
#
loop_
_entity_poly.entity_id
_entity_poly.type
_entity_poly.pdbx_seq_one_letter_code
_entity_poly.pdbx_strand_id
1 'polypeptide(L)'
;GLEAPGRADLDDEHALFEEARLEGDTVRGHRHRAPVELEADVARVLAGPFCTSLLADLGARVIKVERAGAGDPARGFGPFKDARSLYFAFVNRGKESIALDLKGSDEDRALALRIAERADVLVENFRPGAMDRLGLGWEALSARNPRLVYTSASGFGHTGPWSRLPAYDTVIQAMSGIMSETGFPGGPPTRVGASIADLTTGVYAVGAITTALYARERTGRGTRIDLAMLDAMVSYLEHGFMHVAAYGRPPGRIGNRHPSITPFDTFRTADRDIVICAGEERLFAKLCATLQRDDLASDPRFSGNAARTDNEPALKSEIERSL
;
A
#
# COMPACT_ATOMS: atom_id res chain seq x y z
N GLY A 1 -33.25 -21.43 -20.12
CA GLY A 1 -33.47 -20.11 -19.57
C GLY A 1 -32.76 -20.02 -18.23
N LEU A 2 -31.57 -19.45 -18.18
CA LEU A 2 -30.89 -19.04 -16.95
C LEU A 2 -31.23 -17.56 -16.76
N GLU A 3 -32.03 -17.27 -15.75
CA GLU A 3 -32.26 -15.90 -15.30
C GLU A 3 -30.97 -15.34 -14.69
N ALA A 4 -30.59 -14.13 -15.10
CA ALA A 4 -29.51 -13.38 -14.52
C ALA A 4 -29.83 -13.07 -13.04
N PRO A 5 -28.85 -13.09 -12.12
CA PRO A 5 -29.10 -12.70 -10.74
C PRO A 5 -29.56 -11.24 -10.70
N GLY A 6 -30.65 -11.01 -9.95
CA GLY A 6 -31.29 -9.72 -9.80
C GLY A 6 -30.30 -8.63 -9.37
N ARG A 7 -30.52 -7.43 -9.87
CA ARG A 7 -29.86 -6.21 -9.40
C ARG A 7 -30.11 -6.09 -7.90
N ALA A 8 -29.04 -6.11 -7.12
CA ALA A 8 -29.09 -5.64 -5.75
C ALA A 8 -29.53 -4.18 -5.76
N ASP A 9 -30.48 -3.85 -4.90
CA ASP A 9 -31.10 -2.54 -4.81
C ASP A 9 -30.04 -1.51 -4.41
N LEU A 10 -29.86 -0.48 -5.21
CA LEU A 10 -28.90 0.60 -4.98
C LEU A 10 -29.20 1.44 -3.74
N ASP A 11 -30.37 1.27 -3.15
CA ASP A 11 -30.80 1.96 -1.92
C ASP A 11 -30.15 1.33 -0.66
N ASP A 12 -29.79 0.04 -0.70
CA ASP A 12 -29.06 -0.62 0.40
C ASP A 12 -27.60 -0.17 0.51
N GLU A 13 -26.95 0.25 -0.59
CA GLU A 13 -25.59 0.79 -0.53
C GLU A 13 -25.52 2.18 0.11
N HIS A 14 -26.61 2.97 -0.01
CA HIS A 14 -26.71 4.26 0.68
C HIS A 14 -26.81 4.08 2.20
N ALA A 15 -27.52 3.05 2.65
CA ALA A 15 -27.63 2.68 4.06
C ALA A 15 -26.28 2.23 4.62
N LEU A 16 -25.48 1.45 3.87
CA LEU A 16 -24.13 1.03 4.29
C LEU A 16 -23.15 2.21 4.41
N PHE A 17 -23.30 3.25 3.57
CA PHE A 17 -22.49 4.47 3.68
C PHE A 17 -22.96 5.39 4.82
N GLU A 18 -24.24 5.40 5.17
CA GLU A 18 -24.76 6.13 6.31
C GLU A 18 -24.49 5.38 7.62
N GLU A 19 -24.62 4.05 7.68
CA GLU A 19 -24.25 3.24 8.84
C GLU A 19 -22.75 3.35 9.16
N ALA A 20 -21.87 3.31 8.17
CA ALA A 20 -20.44 3.55 8.38
C ALA A 20 -20.14 4.96 8.95
N ARG A 21 -21.03 5.93 8.68
CA ARG A 21 -20.97 7.28 9.23
C ARG A 21 -21.51 7.37 10.64
N LEU A 22 -22.48 6.53 10.99
CA LEU A 22 -23.11 6.48 12.32
C LEU A 22 -22.36 5.56 13.29
N GLU A 23 -21.74 4.47 12.82
CA GLU A 23 -20.90 3.59 13.65
C GLU A 23 -19.56 4.23 14.05
N GLY A 24 -19.07 5.21 13.29
CA GLY A 24 -17.92 6.04 13.68
C GLY A 24 -18.14 6.84 14.99
N ASP A 25 -19.38 7.01 15.43
CA ASP A 25 -19.72 7.73 16.67
C ASP A 25 -19.85 6.83 17.92
N THR A 26 -19.77 5.51 17.81
CA THR A 26 -19.97 4.58 18.94
C THR A 26 -18.71 4.04 19.59
N VAL A 27 -17.52 4.35 19.08
CA VAL A 27 -16.27 4.16 19.85
C VAL A 27 -16.05 5.38 20.76
N ARG A 28 -17.02 5.67 21.64
CA ARG A 28 -16.85 6.56 22.78
C ARG A 28 -16.10 5.86 23.90
N GLY A 29 -14.78 5.74 23.74
CA GLY A 29 -13.88 5.35 24.80
C GLY A 29 -12.55 6.07 24.61
N HIS A 30 -12.39 7.19 25.34
CA HIS A 30 -11.17 8.01 25.38
C HIS A 30 -10.69 8.50 24.01
N ARG A 31 -11.25 9.62 23.55
CA ARG A 31 -10.55 10.53 22.65
C ARG A 31 -9.30 11.07 23.39
N HIS A 32 -8.22 10.29 23.42
CA HIS A 32 -6.92 10.89 23.43
C HIS A 32 -6.83 11.62 22.07
N ARG A 33 -6.97 12.95 22.10
CA ARG A 33 -6.60 13.77 20.94
C ARG A 33 -5.19 13.35 20.58
N ALA A 34 -5.00 12.76 19.39
CA ALA A 34 -3.67 12.58 18.88
C ALA A 34 -2.97 13.95 18.93
N PRO A 35 -1.73 14.04 19.40
CA PRO A 35 -1.03 15.32 19.56
C PRO A 35 -0.75 16.05 18.24
N VAL A 36 -1.12 15.48 17.11
CA VAL A 36 -0.97 16.05 15.76
C VAL A 36 -2.21 16.89 15.46
N GLU A 37 -2.11 18.20 15.65
CA GLU A 37 -3.24 19.10 15.44
C GLU A 37 -3.39 19.53 13.99
N LEU A 38 -2.31 19.64 13.22
CA LEU A 38 -2.36 20.11 11.84
C LEU A 38 -1.34 19.42 10.94
N GLU A 39 -1.82 18.89 9.84
CA GLU A 39 -1.02 18.30 8.77
C GLU A 39 -1.26 19.01 7.44
N ALA A 40 -0.18 19.43 6.78
CA ALA A 40 -0.21 20.01 5.44
C ALA A 40 0.04 18.91 4.39
N ASP A 41 -1.01 18.51 3.68
CA ASP A 41 -0.94 17.57 2.55
C ASP A 41 -0.75 18.35 1.24
N VAL A 42 0.49 18.51 0.80
CA VAL A 42 0.83 19.10 -0.51
C VAL A 42 0.97 18.00 -1.58
N ALA A 43 0.85 16.75 -1.19
CA ALA A 43 0.99 15.59 -2.06
C ALA A 43 -0.19 15.44 -3.03
N ARG A 44 0.02 14.61 -4.07
CA ARG A 44 -0.97 14.37 -5.13
C ARG A 44 -1.01 12.90 -5.54
N VAL A 45 -2.07 12.51 -6.19
CA VAL A 45 -2.36 11.19 -6.78
C VAL A 45 -2.55 10.12 -5.72
N LEU A 46 -1.52 9.41 -5.22
CA LEU A 46 -1.74 8.23 -4.39
C LEU A 46 -0.82 8.15 -3.16
N ALA A 47 0.48 7.96 -3.28
CA ALA A 47 1.35 7.59 -2.15
C ALA A 47 1.24 8.57 -0.95
N GLY A 48 1.42 9.87 -1.19
CA GLY A 48 1.26 10.91 -0.17
C GLY A 48 -0.19 11.05 0.31
N PRO A 49 -1.18 11.22 -0.59
CA PRO A 49 -2.58 11.30 -0.20
C PRO A 49 -3.07 10.07 0.58
N PHE A 50 -2.60 8.87 0.29
CA PHE A 50 -2.94 7.67 1.07
C PHE A 50 -2.36 7.74 2.48
N CYS A 51 -1.10 8.15 2.63
CA CYS A 51 -0.51 8.40 3.95
C CYS A 51 -1.37 9.37 4.77
N THR A 52 -1.69 10.53 4.19
CA THR A 52 -2.41 11.59 4.90
C THR A 52 -3.88 11.23 5.16
N SER A 53 -4.50 10.36 4.35
CA SER A 53 -5.83 9.83 4.67
C SER A 53 -5.79 8.86 5.86
N LEU A 54 -4.75 8.04 5.98
CA LEU A 54 -4.58 7.18 7.15
C LEU A 54 -4.35 8.00 8.42
N LEU A 55 -3.59 9.09 8.34
CA LEU A 55 -3.40 10.00 9.47
C LEU A 55 -4.72 10.71 9.84
N ALA A 56 -5.54 11.11 8.86
CA ALA A 56 -6.87 11.64 9.09
C ALA A 56 -7.79 10.62 9.79
N ASP A 57 -7.78 9.36 9.37
CA ASP A 57 -8.51 8.27 10.03
C ASP A 57 -8.04 8.05 11.48
N LEU A 58 -6.77 8.30 11.78
CA LEU A 58 -6.19 8.26 13.12
C LEU A 58 -6.49 9.53 13.95
N GLY A 59 -7.18 10.51 13.38
CA GLY A 59 -7.66 11.71 14.08
C GLY A 59 -6.84 12.99 13.84
N ALA A 60 -5.87 12.98 12.92
CA ALA A 60 -5.15 14.19 12.52
C ALA A 60 -6.09 15.11 11.71
N ARG A 61 -5.96 16.43 11.92
CA ARG A 61 -6.55 17.42 11.03
C ARG A 61 -5.66 17.61 9.82
N VAL A 62 -6.15 17.26 8.64
CA VAL A 62 -5.38 17.32 7.39
C VAL A 62 -5.92 18.41 6.49
N ILE A 63 -5.05 19.35 6.08
CA ILE A 63 -5.33 20.36 5.07
C ILE A 63 -4.62 19.99 3.77
N LYS A 64 -5.39 19.58 2.78
CA LYS A 64 -4.88 19.29 1.44
C LYS A 64 -4.75 20.57 0.64
N VAL A 65 -3.53 20.86 0.18
CA VAL A 65 -3.24 21.98 -0.71
C VAL A 65 -3.30 21.49 -2.16
N GLU A 66 -4.29 21.95 -2.89
CA GLU A 66 -4.51 21.57 -4.29
C GLU A 66 -4.15 22.74 -5.23
N ARG A 67 -3.85 22.41 -6.47
CA ARG A 67 -3.59 23.43 -7.50
C ARG A 67 -4.88 24.19 -7.84
N ALA A 68 -4.82 25.49 -7.81
CA ALA A 68 -5.93 26.36 -8.22
C ALA A 68 -6.41 26.03 -9.65
N GLY A 69 -7.71 25.97 -9.83
CA GLY A 69 -8.41 25.68 -11.09
C GLY A 69 -8.42 24.20 -11.50
N ALA A 70 -7.31 23.47 -11.32
CA ALA A 70 -7.18 22.08 -11.81
C ALA A 70 -7.39 21.02 -10.71
N GLY A 71 -7.09 21.35 -9.46
CA GLY A 71 -7.09 20.41 -8.35
C GLY A 71 -5.99 19.34 -8.45
N ASP A 72 -6.19 18.27 -7.70
CA ASP A 72 -5.37 17.05 -7.79
C ASP A 72 -5.70 16.27 -9.07
N PRO A 73 -4.71 15.78 -9.83
CA PRO A 73 -4.96 14.92 -11.00
C PRO A 73 -5.85 13.70 -10.72
N ALA A 74 -5.85 13.17 -9.50
CA ALA A 74 -6.70 12.06 -9.10
C ALA A 74 -8.21 12.36 -9.23
N ARG A 75 -8.61 13.63 -9.25
CA ARG A 75 -10.00 14.03 -9.55
C ARG A 75 -10.46 13.61 -10.95
N GLY A 76 -9.51 13.39 -11.88
CA GLY A 76 -9.76 12.87 -13.22
C GLY A 76 -9.68 11.34 -13.35
N PHE A 77 -9.44 10.60 -12.27
CA PHE A 77 -9.31 9.13 -12.31
C PHE A 77 -10.63 8.45 -11.94
N GLY A 78 -11.04 7.49 -12.78
CA GLY A 78 -12.20 6.65 -12.50
C GLY A 78 -11.94 5.59 -11.41
N PRO A 79 -13.01 4.88 -10.98
CA PRO A 79 -14.38 5.01 -11.44
C PRO A 79 -15.07 6.31 -10.95
N PHE A 80 -16.14 6.69 -11.66
CA PHE A 80 -16.91 7.90 -11.33
C PHE A 80 -18.32 7.55 -10.89
N LYS A 81 -18.83 8.25 -9.86
CA LYS A 81 -20.24 8.27 -9.47
C LYS A 81 -20.66 9.74 -9.37
N ASP A 82 -21.78 10.11 -10.00
CA ASP A 82 -22.30 11.49 -10.05
C ASP A 82 -21.24 12.53 -10.42
N ALA A 83 -20.47 12.25 -11.48
CA ALA A 83 -19.34 13.02 -11.99
C ALA A 83 -18.18 13.21 -10.97
N ARG A 84 -18.19 12.49 -9.86
CA ARG A 84 -17.13 12.53 -8.84
C ARG A 84 -16.22 11.32 -8.93
N SER A 85 -14.92 11.51 -8.87
CA SER A 85 -13.94 10.43 -8.81
C SER A 85 -14.04 9.71 -7.46
N LEU A 86 -14.39 8.43 -7.49
CA LEU A 86 -14.35 7.58 -6.29
C LEU A 86 -12.89 7.33 -5.85
N TYR A 87 -11.97 7.29 -6.81
CA TYR A 87 -10.53 7.19 -6.52
C TYR A 87 -10.05 8.38 -5.67
N PHE A 88 -10.38 9.61 -6.08
CA PHE A 88 -10.04 10.80 -5.31
C PHE A 88 -10.69 10.77 -3.92
N ALA A 89 -11.97 10.41 -3.84
CA ALA A 89 -12.69 10.33 -2.58
C ALA A 89 -12.06 9.32 -1.61
N PHE A 90 -11.64 8.16 -2.12
CA PHE A 90 -11.00 7.11 -1.32
C PHE A 90 -9.72 7.60 -0.62
N VAL A 91 -8.83 8.30 -1.34
CA VAL A 91 -7.53 8.72 -0.81
C VAL A 91 -7.53 10.12 -0.17
N ASN A 92 -8.68 10.80 -0.15
CA ASN A 92 -8.78 12.16 0.41
C ASN A 92 -9.96 12.33 1.38
N ARG A 93 -10.58 11.22 1.83
CA ARG A 93 -11.60 11.28 2.87
C ARG A 93 -11.06 11.89 4.16
N GLY A 94 -11.91 12.61 4.87
CA GLY A 94 -11.56 13.22 6.15
C GLY A 94 -10.66 14.47 6.09
N LYS A 95 -10.27 14.91 4.87
CA LYS A 95 -9.41 16.08 4.67
C LYS A 95 -10.20 17.36 4.39
N GLU A 96 -9.71 18.46 4.87
CA GLU A 96 -10.08 19.80 4.39
C GLU A 96 -9.26 20.11 3.13
N SER A 97 -9.77 20.92 2.22
CA SER A 97 -9.04 21.29 0.99
C SER A 97 -8.99 22.80 0.79
N ILE A 98 -7.83 23.27 0.33
CA ILE A 98 -7.62 24.63 -0.14
C ILE A 98 -6.94 24.63 -1.50
N ALA A 99 -7.44 25.46 -2.43
CA ALA A 99 -6.87 25.62 -3.75
C ALA A 99 -5.95 26.83 -3.80
N LEU A 100 -4.66 26.60 -4.13
CA LEU A 100 -3.62 27.65 -4.18
C LEU A 100 -2.84 27.59 -5.50
N ASP A 101 -2.56 28.77 -6.08
CA ASP A 101 -1.63 28.89 -7.20
C ASP A 101 -0.20 29.16 -6.69
N LEU A 102 0.48 28.11 -6.27
CA LEU A 102 1.83 28.18 -5.75
C LEU A 102 2.89 28.68 -6.78
N LYS A 103 2.55 28.76 -8.07
CA LYS A 103 3.46 29.20 -9.11
C LYS A 103 3.23 30.63 -9.55
N GLY A 104 1.98 31.03 -9.64
CA GLY A 104 1.58 32.34 -10.20
C GLY A 104 1.26 33.41 -9.17
N SER A 105 1.02 33.04 -7.90
CA SER A 105 0.58 33.97 -6.86
C SER A 105 1.54 33.99 -5.67
N ASP A 106 2.08 35.16 -5.38
CA ASP A 106 2.90 35.37 -4.16
C ASP A 106 2.06 35.28 -2.88
N GLU A 107 0.79 35.72 -2.96
CA GLU A 107 -0.14 35.67 -1.82
C GLU A 107 -0.46 34.22 -1.47
N ASP A 108 -0.69 33.36 -2.47
CA ASP A 108 -0.95 31.93 -2.27
C ASP A 108 0.26 31.21 -1.71
N ARG A 109 1.48 31.55 -2.20
CA ARG A 109 2.72 31.04 -1.60
C ARG A 109 2.89 31.47 -0.15
N ALA A 110 2.60 32.73 0.15
CA ALA A 110 2.66 33.23 1.52
C ALA A 110 1.64 32.52 2.43
N LEU A 111 0.46 32.18 1.90
CA LEU A 111 -0.54 31.42 2.65
C LEU A 111 -0.07 29.98 2.89
N ALA A 112 0.49 29.31 1.88
CA ALA A 112 1.06 27.96 2.02
C ALA A 112 2.20 27.93 3.06
N LEU A 113 3.08 28.94 3.06
CA LEU A 113 4.11 29.11 4.08
C LEU A 113 3.52 29.22 5.49
N ARG A 114 2.48 30.04 5.67
CA ARG A 114 1.80 30.19 6.98
C ARG A 114 1.14 28.89 7.45
N ILE A 115 0.60 28.08 6.54
CA ILE A 115 0.07 26.74 6.85
C ILE A 115 1.22 25.84 7.33
N ALA A 116 2.33 25.78 6.58
CA ALA A 116 3.48 24.97 6.92
C ALA A 116 4.19 25.40 8.22
N GLU A 117 4.23 26.70 8.53
CA GLU A 117 4.77 27.22 9.79
C GLU A 117 4.00 26.73 11.02
N ARG A 118 2.72 26.41 10.87
CA ARG A 118 1.84 25.94 11.94
C ARG A 118 1.62 24.45 11.92
N ALA A 119 2.03 23.78 10.85
CA ALA A 119 1.85 22.35 10.69
C ALA A 119 2.83 21.58 11.59
N ASP A 120 2.37 20.49 12.17
CA ASP A 120 3.22 19.49 12.81
C ASP A 120 3.93 18.63 11.79
N VAL A 121 3.24 18.33 10.70
CA VAL A 121 3.71 17.47 9.61
C VAL A 121 3.42 18.13 8.27
N LEU A 122 4.34 18.02 7.33
CA LEU A 122 4.12 18.31 5.92
C LEU A 122 4.46 17.06 5.11
N VAL A 123 3.54 16.66 4.23
CA VAL A 123 3.73 15.54 3.30
C VAL A 123 3.71 16.03 1.87
N GLU A 124 4.73 15.66 1.10
CA GLU A 124 4.82 15.94 -0.34
C GLU A 124 5.30 14.71 -1.12
N ASN A 125 4.96 14.61 -2.39
CA ASN A 125 5.43 13.57 -3.29
C ASN A 125 5.78 14.09 -4.68
N PHE A 126 6.40 15.25 -4.73
CA PHE A 126 6.91 15.83 -5.96
C PHE A 126 8.29 15.28 -6.33
N ARG A 127 8.74 15.60 -7.52
CA ARG A 127 10.12 15.32 -7.92
C ARG A 127 11.09 16.14 -7.06
N PRO A 128 12.28 15.60 -6.74
CA PRO A 128 13.31 16.31 -5.99
C PRO A 128 13.56 17.73 -6.52
N GLY A 129 13.66 18.69 -5.61
CA GLY A 129 13.85 20.10 -5.90
C GLY A 129 12.60 20.88 -6.34
N ALA A 130 11.44 20.23 -6.46
CA ALA A 130 10.20 20.95 -6.83
C ALA A 130 9.71 21.84 -5.70
N MET A 131 9.71 21.35 -4.47
CA MET A 131 9.32 22.13 -3.29
C MET A 131 10.32 23.24 -3.00
N ASP A 132 11.62 23.04 -3.26
CA ASP A 132 12.63 24.08 -3.09
C ASP A 132 12.38 25.27 -4.03
N ARG A 133 12.02 25.01 -5.29
CA ARG A 133 11.66 26.06 -6.26
C ARG A 133 10.39 26.83 -5.89
N LEU A 134 9.54 26.26 -5.06
CA LEU A 134 8.33 26.92 -4.54
C LEU A 134 8.60 27.66 -3.23
N GLY A 135 9.82 27.58 -2.66
CA GLY A 135 10.15 28.13 -1.35
C GLY A 135 9.55 27.33 -0.17
N LEU A 136 9.08 26.09 -0.44
CA LEU A 136 8.45 25.19 0.50
C LEU A 136 9.33 23.94 0.76
N GLY A 137 10.61 23.99 0.44
CA GLY A 137 11.57 22.92 0.70
C GLY A 137 11.97 22.84 2.18
N TRP A 138 12.61 21.72 2.55
CA TRP A 138 13.01 21.43 3.92
C TRP A 138 13.82 22.55 4.57
N GLU A 139 14.85 23.07 3.90
CA GLU A 139 15.74 24.09 4.46
C GLU A 139 14.98 25.38 4.81
N ALA A 140 14.07 25.81 3.92
CA ALA A 140 13.27 27.01 4.13
C ALA A 140 12.25 26.83 5.26
N LEU A 141 11.60 25.67 5.33
CA LEU A 141 10.54 25.41 6.31
C LEU A 141 11.08 25.05 7.68
N SER A 142 12.16 24.27 7.78
CA SER A 142 12.78 23.92 9.07
C SER A 142 13.39 25.14 9.78
N ALA A 143 13.85 26.15 9.04
CA ALA A 143 14.30 27.39 9.61
C ALA A 143 13.15 28.21 10.25
N ARG A 144 11.93 28.09 9.72
CA ARG A 144 10.72 28.77 10.22
C ARG A 144 9.98 27.98 11.29
N ASN A 145 9.94 26.66 11.12
CA ASN A 145 9.34 25.73 12.06
C ASN A 145 10.32 24.59 12.39
N PRO A 146 11.20 24.78 13.40
CA PRO A 146 12.17 23.76 13.81
C PRO A 146 11.55 22.47 14.36
N ARG A 147 10.24 22.45 14.60
CA ARG A 147 9.49 21.27 15.06
C ARG A 147 8.83 20.51 13.93
N LEU A 148 8.87 21.01 12.70
CA LEU A 148 8.21 20.40 11.55
C LEU A 148 8.77 19.00 11.25
N VAL A 149 7.90 18.01 11.09
CA VAL A 149 8.21 16.73 10.48
C VAL A 149 7.91 16.86 8.98
N TYR A 150 8.96 16.92 8.17
CA TYR A 150 8.86 17.10 6.71
C TYR A 150 9.05 15.77 6.01
N THR A 151 8.02 15.27 5.33
CA THR A 151 8.03 13.95 4.69
C THR A 151 7.95 14.07 3.18
N SER A 152 8.98 13.60 2.49
CA SER A 152 9.04 13.47 1.04
C SER A 152 8.89 12.01 0.63
N ALA A 153 7.97 11.71 -0.28
CA ALA A 153 7.82 10.39 -0.88
C ALA A 153 8.08 10.48 -2.41
N SER A 154 9.08 9.77 -2.90
CA SER A 154 9.42 9.79 -4.33
C SER A 154 9.84 8.41 -4.82
N GLY A 155 9.95 8.22 -6.14
CA GLY A 155 10.26 6.91 -6.70
C GLY A 155 11.56 6.29 -6.18
N PHE A 156 12.61 7.12 -6.09
CA PHE A 156 13.97 6.67 -5.79
C PHE A 156 14.65 7.46 -4.66
N GLY A 157 13.87 8.21 -3.86
CA GLY A 157 14.41 9.12 -2.85
C GLY A 157 14.96 10.41 -3.45
N HIS A 158 15.37 11.33 -2.58
CA HIS A 158 15.92 12.63 -2.96
C HIS A 158 17.44 12.61 -3.15
N THR A 159 18.09 11.48 -2.88
CA THR A 159 19.55 11.29 -3.02
C THR A 159 19.84 10.10 -3.93
N GLY A 160 21.12 9.93 -4.29
CA GLY A 160 21.55 8.82 -5.13
C GLY A 160 21.39 9.04 -6.63
N PRO A 161 21.90 8.09 -7.45
CA PRO A 161 22.02 8.27 -8.91
C PRO A 161 20.69 8.30 -9.64
N TRP A 162 19.62 7.72 -9.09
CA TRP A 162 18.30 7.62 -9.71
C TRP A 162 17.29 8.65 -9.20
N SER A 163 17.69 9.50 -8.25
CA SER A 163 16.77 10.48 -7.62
C SER A 163 16.01 11.37 -8.60
N ARG A 164 16.57 11.63 -9.79
CA ARG A 164 15.93 12.46 -10.83
C ARG A 164 15.07 11.69 -11.82
N LEU A 165 15.08 10.35 -11.77
CA LEU A 165 14.27 9.54 -12.67
C LEU A 165 12.78 9.67 -12.31
N PRO A 166 11.89 9.74 -13.32
CA PRO A 166 10.46 9.68 -13.07
C PRO A 166 10.07 8.25 -12.69
N ALA A 167 9.12 8.14 -11.76
CA ALA A 167 8.56 6.86 -11.39
C ALA A 167 7.06 6.98 -11.15
N TYR A 168 6.38 5.89 -11.43
CA TYR A 168 5.02 5.57 -11.02
C TYR A 168 5.03 4.16 -10.45
N ASP A 169 3.96 3.77 -9.80
CA ASP A 169 3.81 2.46 -9.18
C ASP A 169 4.34 1.29 -10.01
N THR A 170 3.87 1.16 -11.27
CA THR A 170 4.27 0.04 -12.15
C THR A 170 5.77 0.05 -12.48
N VAL A 171 6.38 1.23 -12.61
CA VAL A 171 7.84 1.33 -12.82
C VAL A 171 8.59 0.81 -11.61
N ILE A 172 8.15 1.18 -10.42
CA ILE A 172 8.74 0.72 -9.15
C ILE A 172 8.52 -0.77 -8.96
N GLN A 173 7.32 -1.30 -9.25
CA GLN A 173 7.07 -2.74 -9.20
C GLN A 173 8.03 -3.51 -10.14
N ALA A 174 8.28 -2.98 -11.34
CA ALA A 174 9.21 -3.61 -12.28
C ALA A 174 10.65 -3.56 -11.78
N MET A 175 11.10 -2.39 -11.30
CA MET A 175 12.49 -2.17 -10.89
C MET A 175 12.85 -2.80 -9.55
N SER A 176 11.88 -2.97 -8.65
CA SER A 176 12.08 -3.66 -7.38
C SER A 176 12.33 -5.16 -7.53
N GLY A 177 11.82 -5.76 -8.62
CA GLY A 177 11.90 -7.22 -8.82
C GLY A 177 10.58 -7.96 -8.52
N ILE A 178 9.60 -7.34 -7.84
CA ILE A 178 8.34 -8.01 -7.46
C ILE A 178 7.62 -8.63 -8.66
N MET A 179 7.67 -7.97 -9.83
CA MET A 179 7.07 -8.50 -11.06
C MET A 179 7.78 -9.75 -11.58
N SER A 180 9.06 -9.97 -11.25
CA SER A 180 9.80 -11.16 -11.65
C SER A 180 9.41 -12.40 -10.84
N GLU A 181 8.84 -12.21 -9.67
CA GLU A 181 8.37 -13.28 -8.77
C GLU A 181 6.85 -13.47 -8.84
N THR A 182 6.11 -12.48 -9.33
CA THR A 182 4.64 -12.51 -9.43
C THR A 182 4.20 -13.09 -10.77
N GLY A 183 3.31 -14.09 -10.72
CA GLY A 183 2.72 -14.74 -11.87
C GLY A 183 2.98 -16.24 -11.93
N PHE A 184 2.49 -16.89 -12.99
CA PHE A 184 2.63 -18.32 -13.20
C PHE A 184 3.93 -18.69 -13.95
N PRO A 185 4.46 -19.92 -13.75
CA PRO A 185 5.62 -20.40 -14.47
C PRO A 185 5.48 -20.27 -15.99
N GLY A 186 6.52 -19.78 -16.67
CA GLY A 186 6.51 -19.55 -18.11
C GLY A 186 5.72 -18.31 -18.58
N GLY A 187 4.97 -17.66 -17.69
CA GLY A 187 4.26 -16.42 -18.01
C GLY A 187 5.17 -15.19 -18.04
N PRO A 188 4.68 -14.03 -18.51
CA PRO A 188 5.40 -12.76 -18.44
C PRO A 188 5.53 -12.25 -17.01
N PRO A 189 6.47 -11.32 -16.70
CA PRO A 189 6.49 -10.58 -15.47
C PRO A 189 5.15 -9.86 -15.25
N THR A 190 4.55 -10.06 -14.08
CA THR A 190 3.18 -9.58 -13.81
C THR A 190 3.16 -8.64 -12.63
N ARG A 191 2.52 -7.48 -12.79
CA ARG A 191 2.33 -6.55 -11.67
C ARG A 191 1.31 -7.10 -10.67
N VAL A 192 1.46 -6.73 -9.40
CA VAL A 192 0.39 -6.86 -8.41
C VAL A 192 -0.77 -5.97 -8.82
N GLY A 193 -2.01 -6.45 -8.70
CA GLY A 193 -3.21 -5.75 -9.18
C GLY A 193 -3.42 -4.36 -8.56
N ALA A 194 -3.15 -4.21 -7.27
CA ALA A 194 -3.15 -2.93 -6.59
C ALA A 194 -1.91 -2.10 -6.94
N SER A 195 -1.95 -0.78 -6.73
CA SER A 195 -0.78 0.11 -6.80
C SER A 195 0.06 -0.05 -5.52
N ILE A 196 0.65 -1.24 -5.37
CA ILE A 196 1.26 -1.68 -4.12
C ILE A 196 2.47 -0.84 -3.72
N ALA A 197 3.23 -0.30 -4.68
CA ALA A 197 4.38 0.54 -4.39
C ALA A 197 3.96 1.88 -3.77
N ASP A 198 2.91 2.51 -4.31
CA ASP A 198 2.35 3.74 -3.74
C ASP A 198 1.75 3.48 -2.35
N LEU A 199 0.89 2.47 -2.22
CA LEU A 199 0.20 2.16 -0.97
C LEU A 199 1.18 1.80 0.15
N THR A 200 2.17 0.96 -0.15
CA THR A 200 3.22 0.58 0.79
C THR A 200 4.01 1.80 1.27
N THR A 201 4.40 2.67 0.33
CA THR A 201 5.11 3.90 0.66
C THR A 201 4.28 4.78 1.59
N GLY A 202 2.97 4.89 1.35
CA GLY A 202 2.04 5.59 2.23
C GLY A 202 2.00 5.01 3.65
N VAL A 203 1.97 3.68 3.79
CA VAL A 203 2.00 3.01 5.10
C VAL A 203 3.34 3.23 5.81
N TYR A 204 4.48 3.09 5.12
CA TYR A 204 5.80 3.39 5.69
C TYR A 204 5.91 4.85 6.12
N ALA A 205 5.31 5.77 5.35
CA ALA A 205 5.28 7.18 5.71
C ALA A 205 4.56 7.42 7.04
N VAL A 206 3.40 6.77 7.28
CA VAL A 206 2.68 6.86 8.56
C VAL A 206 3.58 6.40 9.70
N GLY A 207 4.24 5.24 9.58
CA GLY A 207 5.16 4.72 10.59
C GLY A 207 6.34 5.66 10.87
N ALA A 208 6.95 6.21 9.82
CA ALA A 208 8.07 7.14 9.95
C ALA A 208 7.62 8.48 10.60
N ILE A 209 6.47 9.02 10.17
CA ILE A 209 5.90 10.26 10.73
C ILE A 209 5.59 10.10 12.23
N THR A 210 4.88 9.04 12.61
CA THR A 210 4.52 8.80 14.01
C THR A 210 5.75 8.60 14.89
N THR A 211 6.77 7.90 14.37
CA THR A 211 8.07 7.74 15.06
C THR A 211 8.79 9.09 15.21
N ALA A 212 8.80 9.92 14.18
CA ALA A 212 9.41 11.24 14.22
C ALA A 212 8.68 12.18 15.19
N LEU A 213 7.35 12.13 15.23
CA LEU A 213 6.54 12.89 16.19
C LEU A 213 6.84 12.45 17.63
N TYR A 214 6.93 11.15 17.87
CA TYR A 214 7.31 10.62 19.19
C TYR A 214 8.73 11.05 19.61
N ALA A 215 9.69 11.03 18.68
CA ALA A 215 11.05 11.52 18.94
C ALA A 215 11.05 13.02 19.21
N ARG A 216 10.22 13.79 18.49
CA ARG A 216 10.07 15.25 18.67
C ARG A 216 9.63 15.62 20.09
N GLU A 217 8.76 14.84 20.71
CA GLU A 217 8.31 15.11 22.09
C GLU A 217 9.47 15.06 23.12
N ARG A 218 10.55 14.35 22.80
CA ARG A 218 11.75 14.24 23.64
C ARG A 218 12.84 15.24 23.25
N THR A 219 12.99 15.50 21.97
CA THR A 219 14.08 16.33 21.42
C THR A 219 13.69 17.80 21.25
N GLY A 220 12.38 18.09 21.19
CA GLY A 220 11.85 19.39 20.83
C GLY A 220 12.00 19.75 19.35
N ARG A 221 12.57 18.84 18.51
CA ARG A 221 12.94 19.13 17.12
C ARG A 221 12.22 18.18 16.16
N GLY A 222 11.77 18.74 15.04
CA GLY A 222 11.30 17.98 13.90
C GLY A 222 12.44 17.33 13.13
N THR A 223 12.10 16.70 11.99
CA THR A 223 13.08 16.02 11.15
C THR A 223 12.59 15.95 9.71
N ARG A 224 13.51 15.71 8.79
CA ARG A 224 13.20 15.35 7.40
C ARG A 224 13.13 13.83 7.28
N ILE A 225 12.09 13.35 6.61
CA ILE A 225 11.89 11.97 6.21
C ILE A 225 11.95 11.92 4.68
N ASP A 226 12.85 11.10 4.14
CA ASP A 226 12.99 10.86 2.69
C ASP A 226 12.67 9.40 2.41
N LEU A 227 11.55 9.15 1.74
CA LEU A 227 11.06 7.81 1.42
C LEU A 227 11.18 7.53 -0.06
N ALA A 228 11.95 6.49 -0.41
CA ALA A 228 12.00 5.93 -1.73
C ALA A 228 10.96 4.81 -1.88
N MET A 229 10.09 4.91 -2.87
CA MET A 229 9.14 3.84 -3.18
C MET A 229 9.87 2.54 -3.53
N LEU A 230 11.05 2.63 -4.17
CA LEU A 230 11.86 1.46 -4.50
C LEU A 230 12.30 0.73 -3.22
N ASP A 231 12.81 1.44 -2.21
CA ASP A 231 13.28 0.84 -0.96
C ASP A 231 12.11 0.20 -0.20
N ALA A 232 10.93 0.86 -0.19
CA ALA A 232 9.72 0.32 0.39
C ALA A 232 9.31 -1.00 -0.28
N MET A 233 9.39 -1.08 -1.62
CA MET A 233 9.04 -2.29 -2.36
C MET A 233 10.07 -3.41 -2.20
N VAL A 234 11.35 -3.07 -2.09
CA VAL A 234 12.42 -4.05 -1.86
C VAL A 234 12.21 -4.82 -0.56
N SER A 235 11.60 -4.20 0.47
CA SER A 235 11.29 -4.87 1.73
C SER A 235 10.29 -6.03 1.61
N TYR A 236 9.55 -6.15 0.52
CA TYR A 236 8.63 -7.26 0.24
C TYR A 236 9.29 -8.47 -0.44
N LEU A 237 10.56 -8.36 -0.81
CA LEU A 237 11.29 -9.43 -1.51
C LEU A 237 12.03 -10.36 -0.53
N GLU A 238 11.44 -10.66 0.62
CA GLU A 238 12.09 -11.48 1.67
C GLU A 238 12.51 -12.85 1.12
N HIS A 239 11.63 -13.50 0.34
CA HIS A 239 11.93 -14.78 -0.28
C HIS A 239 12.97 -14.65 -1.40
N GLY A 240 12.83 -13.64 -2.26
CA GLY A 240 13.77 -13.35 -3.33
C GLY A 240 15.20 -13.16 -2.84
N PHE A 241 15.38 -12.36 -1.79
CA PHE A 241 16.69 -12.15 -1.16
C PHE A 241 17.28 -13.41 -0.57
N MET A 242 16.50 -14.19 0.19
CA MET A 242 16.97 -15.44 0.78
C MET A 242 17.34 -16.46 -0.32
N HIS A 243 16.57 -16.52 -1.39
CA HIS A 243 16.82 -17.41 -2.50
C HIS A 243 18.12 -17.03 -3.25
N VAL A 244 18.35 -15.75 -3.51
CA VAL A 244 19.60 -15.26 -4.11
C VAL A 244 20.78 -15.53 -3.20
N ALA A 245 20.64 -15.30 -1.90
CA ALA A 245 21.71 -15.56 -0.92
C ALA A 245 22.07 -17.06 -0.83
N ALA A 246 21.08 -17.94 -0.91
CA ALA A 246 21.29 -19.38 -0.81
C ALA A 246 21.77 -20.03 -2.12
N TYR A 247 21.25 -19.56 -3.27
CA TYR A 247 21.42 -20.25 -4.55
C TYR A 247 22.07 -19.41 -5.66
N GLY A 248 22.41 -18.14 -5.38
CA GLY A 248 23.05 -17.22 -6.33
C GLY A 248 22.17 -16.79 -7.51
N ARG A 249 20.88 -17.08 -7.49
CA ARG A 249 19.93 -16.74 -8.55
C ARG A 249 18.56 -16.37 -7.96
N PRO A 250 17.78 -15.50 -8.63
CA PRO A 250 16.43 -15.20 -8.17
C PRO A 250 15.50 -16.42 -8.27
N PRO A 251 14.45 -16.45 -7.46
CA PRO A 251 13.43 -17.49 -7.57
C PRO A 251 12.64 -17.42 -8.84
N GLY A 252 12.01 -17.85 -9.48
CA GLY A 252 11.11 -17.61 -10.61
C GLY A 252 9.68 -17.39 -10.13
N ARG A 253 8.81 -17.23 -11.08
CA ARG A 253 7.37 -17.21 -10.83
C ARG A 253 6.87 -18.64 -10.60
N ILE A 254 6.16 -18.83 -9.52
CA ILE A 254 5.68 -20.16 -9.08
C ILE A 254 4.14 -20.24 -8.93
N GLY A 255 3.42 -19.21 -9.40
CA GLY A 255 1.96 -19.13 -9.26
C GLY A 255 1.56 -18.79 -7.83
N ASN A 256 0.54 -19.50 -7.35
CA ASN A 256 -0.04 -19.27 -6.02
C ASN A 256 0.56 -20.15 -4.94
N ARG A 257 1.46 -21.07 -5.31
CA ARG A 257 2.02 -22.02 -4.35
C ARG A 257 3.03 -21.34 -3.42
N HIS A 258 3.12 -21.82 -2.20
CA HIS A 258 4.20 -21.42 -1.30
C HIS A 258 5.53 -22.07 -1.76
N PRO A 259 6.66 -21.35 -1.71
CA PRO A 259 7.94 -21.85 -2.23
C PRO A 259 8.52 -23.03 -1.47
N SER A 260 8.19 -23.21 -0.19
CA SER A 260 8.81 -24.21 0.69
C SER A 260 7.84 -24.97 1.59
N ILE A 261 6.54 -24.76 1.46
CA ILE A 261 5.50 -25.43 2.27
C ILE A 261 4.48 -26.07 1.33
N THR A 262 4.22 -27.37 1.47
CA THR A 262 3.34 -28.14 0.58
C THR A 262 2.47 -29.13 1.36
N PRO A 263 1.15 -29.21 1.08
CA PRO A 263 0.38 -28.37 0.17
C PRO A 263 0.06 -27.00 0.75
N PHE A 264 0.32 -25.97 -0.04
CA PHE A 264 -0.04 -24.60 0.24
C PHE A 264 -0.17 -23.85 -1.10
N ASP A 265 -1.36 -23.93 -1.72
CA ASP A 265 -1.60 -23.48 -3.10
C ASP A 265 -3.10 -23.33 -3.37
N THR A 266 -3.42 -22.93 -4.59
CA THR A 266 -4.76 -22.98 -5.17
C THR A 266 -4.99 -24.31 -5.85
N PHE A 267 -6.12 -24.95 -5.57
CA PHE A 267 -6.51 -26.26 -6.12
C PHE A 267 -7.84 -26.14 -6.85
N ARG A 268 -7.93 -26.81 -8.00
CA ARG A 268 -9.15 -26.86 -8.78
C ARG A 268 -10.12 -27.88 -8.18
N THR A 269 -11.37 -27.48 -8.05
CA THR A 269 -12.48 -28.36 -7.71
C THR A 269 -13.38 -28.53 -8.94
N ALA A 270 -14.47 -29.28 -8.77
CA ALA A 270 -15.43 -29.48 -9.85
C ALA A 270 -16.09 -28.20 -10.35
N ASP A 271 -16.23 -27.17 -9.52
CA ASP A 271 -16.98 -25.94 -9.83
C ASP A 271 -16.20 -24.64 -9.63
N ARG A 272 -15.11 -24.62 -8.90
CA ARG A 272 -14.30 -23.43 -8.58
C ARG A 272 -12.89 -23.77 -8.10
N ASP A 273 -12.06 -22.78 -7.91
CA ASP A 273 -10.78 -22.95 -7.22
C ASP A 273 -10.93 -22.71 -5.72
N ILE A 274 -10.17 -23.45 -4.91
CA ILE A 274 -10.04 -23.26 -3.46
C ILE A 274 -8.57 -23.16 -3.09
N VAL A 275 -8.28 -22.52 -1.95
CA VAL A 275 -6.94 -22.49 -1.37
C VAL A 275 -6.85 -23.54 -0.26
N ILE A 276 -5.81 -24.37 -0.32
CA ILE A 276 -5.49 -25.35 0.72
C ILE A 276 -4.12 -25.03 1.30
N CYS A 277 -4.06 -24.85 2.62
CA CYS A 277 -2.83 -24.60 3.39
C CYS A 277 -2.70 -25.68 4.46
N ALA A 278 -2.07 -26.81 4.15
CA ALA A 278 -1.98 -27.99 5.00
C ALA A 278 -0.56 -28.60 5.01
N GLY A 279 0.47 -27.75 5.05
CA GLY A 279 1.87 -28.15 4.98
C GLY A 279 2.43 -28.80 6.24
N GLU A 280 1.81 -28.60 7.42
CA GLU A 280 2.18 -29.28 8.66
C GLU A 280 1.68 -30.75 8.62
N GLU A 281 2.45 -31.66 9.23
CA GLU A 281 2.15 -33.10 9.19
C GLU A 281 0.73 -33.42 9.70
N ARG A 282 0.32 -32.81 10.82
CA ARG A 282 -1.00 -33.00 11.37
C ARG A 282 -2.12 -32.48 10.46
N LEU A 283 -1.88 -31.35 9.78
CA LEU A 283 -2.85 -30.78 8.85
C LEU A 283 -2.93 -31.58 7.56
N PHE A 284 -1.78 -32.06 7.07
CA PHE A 284 -1.73 -32.95 5.90
C PHE A 284 -2.49 -34.28 6.14
N ALA A 285 -2.26 -34.90 7.28
CA ALA A 285 -3.00 -36.13 7.67
C ALA A 285 -4.53 -35.86 7.73
N LYS A 286 -4.94 -34.70 8.30
CA LYS A 286 -6.35 -34.30 8.32
C LYS A 286 -6.91 -34.09 6.90
N LEU A 287 -6.14 -33.45 6.01
CA LEU A 287 -6.53 -33.27 4.62
C LEU A 287 -6.75 -34.61 3.95
N CYS A 288 -5.80 -35.54 4.06
CA CYS A 288 -5.91 -36.89 3.48
C CYS A 288 -7.16 -37.62 4.01
N ALA A 289 -7.41 -37.59 5.30
CA ALA A 289 -8.61 -38.19 5.88
C ALA A 289 -9.91 -37.55 5.38
N THR A 290 -9.93 -36.21 5.25
CA THR A 290 -11.09 -35.48 4.73
C THR A 290 -11.39 -35.83 3.27
N LEU A 291 -10.35 -35.99 2.46
CA LEU A 291 -10.44 -36.40 1.07
C LEU A 291 -10.66 -37.92 0.90
N GLN A 292 -10.69 -38.69 1.97
CA GLN A 292 -10.73 -40.17 1.97
C GLN A 292 -9.56 -40.77 1.17
N ARG A 293 -8.37 -40.18 1.29
CA ARG A 293 -7.13 -40.50 0.59
C ARG A 293 -6.02 -40.86 1.58
N ASP A 294 -6.26 -41.87 2.43
CA ASP A 294 -5.25 -42.37 3.39
C ASP A 294 -4.01 -42.91 2.70
N ASP A 295 -4.14 -43.31 1.42
CA ASP A 295 -3.04 -43.69 0.54
C ASP A 295 -2.00 -42.58 0.39
N LEU A 296 -2.42 -41.31 0.30
CA LEU A 296 -1.51 -40.18 0.20
C LEU A 296 -0.73 -39.94 1.50
N ALA A 297 -1.37 -40.19 2.65
CA ALA A 297 -0.70 -40.04 3.95
C ALA A 297 0.42 -41.06 4.17
N SER A 298 0.33 -42.23 3.52
CA SER A 298 1.31 -43.31 3.60
C SER A 298 2.27 -43.41 2.42
N ASP A 299 2.11 -42.55 1.40
CA ASP A 299 2.96 -42.53 0.22
C ASP A 299 4.35 -41.97 0.55
N PRO A 300 5.44 -42.71 0.30
CA PRO A 300 6.80 -42.21 0.57
C PRO A 300 7.14 -40.90 -0.15
N ARG A 301 6.51 -40.62 -1.30
CA ARG A 301 6.71 -39.34 -2.03
C ARG A 301 6.21 -38.15 -1.26
N PHE A 302 5.33 -38.33 -0.26
CA PHE A 302 4.66 -37.26 0.51
C PHE A 302 4.97 -37.35 2.00
N SER A 303 5.97 -38.16 2.38
CA SER A 303 6.36 -38.42 3.77
C SER A 303 7.15 -37.26 4.39
N GLY A 304 6.50 -36.14 4.63
CA GLY A 304 7.12 -34.94 5.18
C GLY A 304 7.14 -33.79 4.20
N ASN A 305 7.24 -32.56 4.72
CA ASN A 305 7.13 -31.35 3.92
C ASN A 305 8.16 -31.26 2.78
N ALA A 306 9.40 -31.69 3.01
CA ALA A 306 10.43 -31.66 1.97
C ALA A 306 10.07 -32.57 0.81
N ALA A 307 9.70 -33.83 1.08
CA ALA A 307 9.29 -34.80 0.04
C ALA A 307 8.03 -34.31 -0.70
N ARG A 308 7.05 -33.72 -0.01
CA ARG A 308 5.88 -33.11 -0.64
C ARG A 308 6.25 -31.95 -1.55
N THR A 309 7.19 -31.10 -1.14
CA THR A 309 7.65 -29.96 -1.93
C THR A 309 8.40 -30.39 -3.19
N ASP A 310 9.24 -31.43 -3.09
CA ASP A 310 9.95 -32.01 -4.23
C ASP A 310 8.99 -32.69 -5.23
N ASN A 311 7.88 -33.24 -4.74
CA ASN A 311 6.85 -33.91 -5.52
C ASN A 311 5.55 -33.11 -5.66
N GLU A 312 5.61 -31.77 -5.50
CA GLU A 312 4.44 -30.89 -5.49
C GLU A 312 3.48 -31.10 -6.67
N PRO A 313 3.93 -31.15 -7.96
CA PRO A 313 3.00 -31.31 -9.06
C PRO A 313 2.22 -32.65 -9.01
N ALA A 314 2.85 -33.71 -8.53
CA ALA A 314 2.21 -35.02 -8.36
C ALA A 314 1.17 -34.97 -7.24
N LEU A 315 1.53 -34.39 -6.08
CA LEU A 315 0.60 -34.26 -4.96
C LEU A 315 -0.59 -33.36 -5.30
N LYS A 316 -0.35 -32.22 -5.99
CA LYS A 316 -1.41 -31.33 -6.46
C LYS A 316 -2.41 -32.06 -7.36
N SER A 317 -1.92 -32.82 -8.32
CA SER A 317 -2.76 -33.62 -9.21
C SER A 317 -3.59 -34.67 -8.46
N GLU A 318 -3.03 -35.31 -7.44
CA GLU A 318 -3.77 -36.29 -6.61
C GLU A 318 -4.87 -35.65 -5.78
N ILE A 319 -4.58 -34.49 -5.18
CA ILE A 319 -5.56 -33.72 -4.41
C ILE A 319 -6.70 -33.25 -5.32
N GLU A 320 -6.39 -32.64 -6.47
CA GLU A 320 -7.39 -32.13 -7.41
C GLU A 320 -8.31 -33.23 -8.00
N ARG A 321 -7.85 -34.48 -8.08
CA ARG A 321 -8.71 -35.59 -8.47
C ARG A 321 -9.77 -35.97 -7.43
N SER A 322 -9.56 -35.56 -6.20
CA SER A 322 -10.44 -35.89 -5.07
C SER A 322 -11.39 -34.74 -4.72
N LEU A 323 -11.22 -33.58 -5.35
CA LEU A 323 -12.02 -32.36 -5.17
C LEU A 323 -13.06 -32.20 -6.29
#